data_3c6de79b988ef371cf5a2e35dd41fd1a
#
_entry.id   3c6de79b988ef371cf5a2e35dd41fd1a
#
_cell.length_a   1.000
_cell.length_b   1.000
_cell.length_c   1.000
_cell.angle_alpha   90.00
_cell.angle_beta   90.00
_cell.angle_gamma   90.00
#
_symmetry.space_group_name_H-M   'P 1'
#
loop_
_entity.id
_entity.type
_entity.pdbx_description
1 polymer ?
#
loop_
_entity_poly.entity_id
_entity_poly.type
_entity_poly.pdbx_seq_one_letter_code
_entity_poly.pdbx_strand_id
1 'polypeptide(L)'
;MPHVTRSASTPELTSLFAALQQHFMQVVVPLWQGPGWNAQLALPYEALDAGDQPLPPQRYRAMACARQLFLFSSLIDHAQVPDARARAGELFRSLQQHFHDAEHGGWFYSIDPQGKPLDRRKDLYTHAFIIFACAHYWAKAQDPLAESVLNAALNVVAERFADNDGLYEAQLDEDWSILGTGPLQNPLMHLAEAFLATLSVRADPATQAALDALVIHMQRRFVDTATGVMLEKPLGAVDNWYEPGHQFEWFFLLQSSPELHGRELHESMTRAFVYAQAQGVDPHSGAVTAMLALDGTVRDATQRIWAQAEYLRAMALRPDCEAALTRQLSAFEQRFLHARGWNECVEPDGRVSRSDMPSTTPYHLATCYIGLADFVENRFVSAFPPPTPADS
;
A
#
# COMPACT_ATOMS: atom_id res chain seq x y z
N MET A 1 -26.18 -5.12 -10.57
CA MET A 1 -26.42 -3.67 -10.42
C MET A 1 -26.68 -3.07 -11.79
N PRO A 2 -27.58 -2.08 -11.96
CA PRO A 2 -27.76 -1.45 -13.26
C PRO A 2 -26.45 -0.78 -13.65
N HIS A 3 -26.02 -1.00 -14.89
CA HIS A 3 -24.91 -0.28 -15.53
C HIS A 3 -25.23 1.21 -15.53
N VAL A 4 -24.70 1.96 -14.57
CA VAL A 4 -24.66 3.41 -14.68
C VAL A 4 -23.65 3.72 -15.78
N THR A 5 -24.12 4.06 -16.97
CA THR A 5 -23.28 4.64 -18.01
C THR A 5 -22.77 5.98 -17.47
N ARG A 6 -21.53 5.99 -16.94
CA ARG A 6 -20.85 7.25 -16.63
C ARG A 6 -20.62 8.01 -17.94
N SER A 7 -20.85 9.31 -17.92
CA SER A 7 -20.40 10.21 -19.00
C SER A 7 -18.86 10.14 -19.09
N ALA A 8 -18.30 10.35 -20.28
CA ALA A 8 -16.85 10.44 -20.45
C ALA A 8 -16.28 11.51 -19.50
N SER A 9 -15.11 11.22 -18.90
CA SER A 9 -14.40 12.15 -18.02
C SER A 9 -14.14 13.50 -18.73
N THR A 10 -14.16 14.60 -17.96
CA THR A 10 -13.87 15.92 -18.54
C THR A 10 -12.46 15.97 -19.12
N PRO A 11 -12.24 16.78 -20.20
CA PRO A 11 -10.89 16.96 -20.78
C PRO A 11 -9.85 17.43 -19.74
N GLU A 12 -10.28 18.24 -18.76
CA GLU A 12 -9.42 18.74 -17.69
C GLU A 12 -8.93 17.60 -16.78
N LEU A 13 -9.83 16.75 -16.30
CA LEU A 13 -9.48 15.59 -15.47
C LEU A 13 -8.54 14.65 -16.21
N THR A 14 -8.85 14.35 -17.47
CA THR A 14 -8.02 13.47 -18.32
C THR A 14 -6.61 14.06 -18.50
N SER A 15 -6.50 15.38 -18.73
CA SER A 15 -5.21 16.06 -18.91
C SER A 15 -4.37 16.04 -17.63
N LEU A 16 -4.98 16.33 -16.46
CA LEU A 16 -4.29 16.27 -15.16
C LEU A 16 -3.80 14.85 -14.86
N PHE A 17 -4.65 13.86 -15.08
CA PHE A 17 -4.26 12.47 -14.86
C PHE A 17 -3.11 12.04 -15.78
N ALA A 18 -3.15 12.42 -17.06
CA ALA A 18 -2.07 12.17 -18.01
C ALA A 18 -0.74 12.84 -17.57
N ALA A 19 -0.79 14.05 -17.02
CA ALA A 19 0.40 14.72 -16.48
C ALA A 19 1.00 13.97 -15.29
N LEU A 20 0.15 13.46 -14.37
CA LEU A 20 0.61 12.65 -13.25
C LEU A 20 1.23 11.32 -13.71
N GLN A 21 0.61 10.62 -14.66
CA GLN A 21 1.18 9.41 -15.25
C GLN A 21 2.50 9.69 -15.94
N GLN A 22 2.60 10.80 -16.69
CA GLN A 22 3.84 11.21 -17.34
C GLN A 22 4.95 11.50 -16.32
N HIS A 23 4.65 12.24 -15.24
CA HIS A 23 5.60 12.48 -14.16
C HIS A 23 6.07 11.15 -13.53
N PHE A 24 5.16 10.25 -13.24
CA PHE A 24 5.49 8.94 -12.67
C PHE A 24 6.44 8.16 -13.57
N MET A 25 6.14 8.07 -14.86
CA MET A 25 6.91 7.30 -15.82
C MET A 25 8.25 7.95 -16.20
N GLN A 26 8.32 9.29 -16.23
CA GLN A 26 9.52 10.02 -16.68
C GLN A 26 10.42 10.50 -15.55
N VAL A 27 9.90 10.55 -14.31
CA VAL A 27 10.66 11.02 -13.14
C VAL A 27 10.75 9.93 -12.08
N VAL A 28 9.60 9.45 -11.55
CA VAL A 28 9.59 8.53 -10.40
C VAL A 28 10.23 7.17 -10.75
N VAL A 29 9.80 6.54 -11.83
CA VAL A 29 10.34 5.22 -12.22
C VAL A 29 11.84 5.27 -12.53
N PRO A 30 12.36 6.23 -13.31
CA PRO A 30 13.79 6.35 -13.56
C PRO A 30 14.66 6.56 -12.31
N LEU A 31 14.15 7.25 -11.27
CA LEU A 31 14.86 7.36 -9.99
C LEU A 31 15.19 5.98 -9.39
N TRP A 32 14.28 5.02 -9.48
CA TRP A 32 14.46 3.67 -8.92
C TRP A 32 15.07 2.66 -9.91
N GLN A 33 15.12 2.99 -11.20
CA GLN A 33 15.96 2.25 -12.16
C GLN A 33 17.44 2.64 -12.09
N GLY A 34 17.73 3.92 -11.73
CA GLY A 34 19.04 4.52 -11.72
C GLY A 34 19.59 4.79 -10.31
N PRO A 35 19.57 6.07 -9.85
CA PRO A 35 20.24 6.45 -8.60
C PRO A 35 19.71 5.74 -7.35
N GLY A 36 18.42 5.36 -7.33
CA GLY A 36 17.80 4.63 -6.22
C GLY A 36 18.18 3.15 -6.14
N TRP A 37 19.00 2.64 -7.04
CA TRP A 37 19.34 1.23 -7.14
C TRP A 37 20.75 0.93 -6.66
N ASN A 38 20.88 0.06 -5.66
CA ASN A 38 22.15 -0.51 -5.25
C ASN A 38 22.46 -1.77 -6.08
N ALA A 39 23.33 -1.63 -7.09
CA ALA A 39 23.68 -2.72 -8.00
C ALA A 39 24.47 -3.86 -7.31
N GLN A 40 25.15 -3.59 -6.19
CA GLN A 40 25.92 -4.60 -5.47
C GLN A 40 25.00 -5.62 -4.77
N LEU A 41 23.94 -5.16 -4.14
CA LEU A 41 22.97 -6.00 -3.44
C LEU A 41 21.75 -6.34 -4.31
N ALA A 42 21.62 -5.70 -5.47
CA ALA A 42 20.41 -5.71 -6.31
C ALA A 42 19.14 -5.36 -5.51
N LEU A 43 19.20 -4.27 -4.74
CA LEU A 43 18.16 -3.76 -3.86
C LEU A 43 17.99 -2.24 -4.04
N PRO A 44 16.78 -1.68 -3.78
CA PRO A 44 16.60 -0.24 -3.71
C PRO A 44 17.28 0.33 -2.46
N TYR A 45 17.90 1.50 -2.54
CA TYR A 45 18.24 2.27 -1.35
C TYR A 45 16.97 2.64 -0.57
N GLU A 46 17.10 2.91 0.74
CA GLU A 46 15.94 3.29 1.57
C GLU A 46 15.32 4.63 1.15
N ALA A 47 16.14 5.58 0.73
CA ALA A 47 15.69 6.87 0.25
C ALA A 47 16.75 7.57 -0.62
N LEU A 48 16.29 8.51 -1.44
CA LEU A 48 17.10 9.51 -2.14
C LEU A 48 16.92 10.87 -1.48
N ASP A 49 17.95 11.72 -1.53
CA ASP A 49 17.80 13.11 -1.17
C ASP A 49 17.15 13.93 -2.30
N ALA A 50 16.87 15.22 -2.06
CA ALA A 50 16.31 16.12 -3.05
C ALA A 50 17.24 16.38 -4.27
N GLY A 51 18.48 15.92 -4.21
CA GLY A 51 19.47 15.94 -5.28
C GLY A 51 19.59 14.64 -6.06
N ASP A 52 18.67 13.67 -5.83
CA ASP A 52 18.62 12.33 -6.43
C ASP A 52 19.82 11.45 -6.01
N GLN A 53 20.48 11.78 -4.89
CA GLN A 53 21.57 10.95 -4.39
C GLN A 53 21.06 10.00 -3.30
N PRO A 54 21.52 8.75 -3.28
CA PRO A 54 21.18 7.83 -2.22
C PRO A 54 21.61 8.38 -0.86
N LEU A 55 20.65 8.40 0.09
CA LEU A 55 21.04 8.64 1.48
C LEU A 55 21.94 7.49 1.97
N PRO A 56 22.98 7.77 2.77
CA PRO A 56 23.84 6.72 3.31
C PRO A 56 23.03 5.66 4.00
N PRO A 57 23.03 4.39 3.51
CA PRO A 57 22.15 3.37 4.04
C PRO A 57 22.61 2.98 5.44
N GLN A 58 21.70 3.02 6.40
CA GLN A 58 21.87 2.45 7.72
C GLN A 58 21.40 0.98 7.74
N ARG A 59 20.45 0.66 6.86
CA ARG A 59 19.84 -0.66 6.70
C ARG A 59 19.09 -0.72 5.36
N TYR A 60 18.63 -1.93 5.01
CA TYR A 60 17.59 -2.17 4.00
C TYR A 60 16.45 -2.96 4.64
N ARG A 61 15.20 -2.51 4.47
CA ARG A 61 14.02 -3.20 5.00
C ARG A 61 13.39 -4.09 3.93
N ALA A 62 13.04 -5.31 4.32
CA ALA A 62 12.41 -6.27 3.41
C ALA A 62 11.10 -5.73 2.82
N MET A 63 10.27 -5.05 3.62
CA MET A 63 9.03 -4.41 3.17
C MET A 63 9.28 -3.37 2.07
N ALA A 64 10.30 -2.53 2.20
CA ALA A 64 10.62 -1.52 1.19
C ALA A 64 11.04 -2.17 -0.14
N CYS A 65 11.81 -3.26 -0.08
CA CYS A 65 12.19 -4.05 -1.25
C CYS A 65 10.98 -4.74 -1.88
N ALA A 66 10.05 -5.27 -1.09
CA ALA A 66 8.81 -5.89 -1.58
C ALA A 66 7.90 -4.87 -2.29
N ARG A 67 7.78 -3.65 -1.78
CA ARG A 67 7.05 -2.56 -2.45
C ARG A 67 7.66 -2.20 -3.81
N GLN A 68 8.99 -2.20 -3.91
CA GLN A 68 9.67 -1.98 -5.19
C GLN A 68 9.50 -3.19 -6.13
N LEU A 69 9.46 -4.42 -5.60
CA LEU A 69 9.12 -5.60 -6.40
C LEU A 69 7.71 -5.47 -7.01
N PHE A 70 6.73 -5.02 -6.23
CA PHE A 70 5.40 -4.72 -6.77
C PHE A 70 5.46 -3.65 -7.87
N LEU A 71 6.16 -2.53 -7.62
CA LEU A 71 6.32 -1.46 -8.62
C LEU A 71 6.82 -2.00 -9.95
N PHE A 72 7.95 -2.70 -9.98
CA PHE A 72 8.51 -3.21 -11.22
C PHE A 72 7.68 -4.37 -11.81
N SER A 73 6.99 -5.16 -10.97
CA SER A 73 6.05 -6.17 -11.46
C SER A 73 4.86 -5.55 -12.19
N SER A 74 4.31 -4.45 -11.71
CA SER A 74 3.21 -3.73 -12.35
C SER A 74 3.60 -3.13 -13.71
N LEU A 75 4.90 -2.90 -13.93
CA LEU A 75 5.47 -2.33 -15.15
C LEU A 75 6.00 -3.40 -16.14
N ILE A 76 5.91 -4.69 -15.79
CA ILE A 76 6.26 -5.77 -16.74
C ILE A 76 5.41 -5.61 -18.01
N ASP A 77 6.07 -5.67 -19.16
CA ASP A 77 5.51 -5.48 -20.51
C ASP A 77 5.10 -4.02 -20.84
N HIS A 78 5.41 -3.05 -19.96
CA HIS A 78 5.20 -1.64 -20.27
C HIS A 78 6.27 -1.11 -21.23
N ALA A 79 5.85 -0.53 -22.36
CA ALA A 79 6.77 -0.16 -23.46
C ALA A 79 7.89 0.83 -23.07
N GLN A 80 7.63 1.70 -22.06
CA GLN A 80 8.62 2.69 -21.59
C GLN A 80 9.61 2.11 -20.56
N VAL A 81 9.40 0.87 -20.06
CA VAL A 81 10.25 0.25 -19.04
C VAL A 81 10.60 -1.19 -19.47
N PRO A 82 11.37 -1.34 -20.55
CA PRO A 82 11.65 -2.66 -21.15
C PRO A 82 12.41 -3.61 -20.23
N ASP A 83 13.14 -3.10 -19.25
CA ASP A 83 13.91 -3.86 -18.25
C ASP A 83 13.10 -4.19 -16.97
N ALA A 84 11.82 -3.80 -16.87
CA ALA A 84 11.00 -4.04 -15.67
C ALA A 84 10.98 -5.51 -15.24
N ARG A 85 10.85 -6.44 -16.17
CA ARG A 85 10.87 -7.89 -15.90
C ARG A 85 12.20 -8.36 -15.29
N ALA A 86 13.31 -7.89 -15.84
CA ALA A 86 14.65 -8.21 -15.32
C ALA A 86 14.84 -7.64 -13.91
N ARG A 87 14.45 -6.38 -13.71
CA ARG A 87 14.51 -5.68 -12.42
C ARG A 87 13.66 -6.35 -11.34
N ALA A 88 12.41 -6.70 -11.66
CA ALA A 88 11.54 -7.45 -10.76
C ALA A 88 12.17 -8.82 -10.37
N GLY A 89 12.73 -9.54 -11.34
CA GLY A 89 13.42 -10.82 -11.09
C GLY A 89 14.68 -10.67 -10.22
N GLU A 90 15.45 -9.60 -10.38
CA GLU A 90 16.59 -9.29 -9.50
C GLU A 90 16.13 -9.03 -8.07
N LEU A 91 15.12 -8.15 -7.88
CA LEU A 91 14.54 -7.85 -6.57
C LEU A 91 13.98 -9.09 -5.87
N PHE A 92 13.24 -9.92 -6.60
CA PHE A 92 12.69 -11.15 -6.07
C PHE A 92 13.78 -12.09 -5.55
N ARG A 93 14.85 -12.31 -6.35
CA ARG A 93 15.99 -13.13 -5.91
C ARG A 93 16.71 -12.54 -4.70
N SER A 94 16.90 -11.21 -4.68
CA SER A 94 17.58 -10.54 -3.56
C SER A 94 16.77 -10.58 -2.28
N LEU A 95 15.44 -10.51 -2.34
CA LEU A 95 14.57 -10.72 -1.20
C LEU A 95 14.76 -12.12 -0.61
N GLN A 96 14.87 -13.17 -1.46
CA GLN A 96 15.12 -14.53 -0.97
C GLN A 96 16.54 -14.70 -0.44
N GLN A 97 17.53 -14.12 -1.10
CA GLN A 97 18.94 -14.29 -0.75
C GLN A 97 19.31 -13.61 0.56
N HIS A 98 18.80 -12.39 0.80
CA HIS A 98 19.26 -11.54 1.88
C HIS A 98 18.32 -11.51 3.09
N PHE A 99 17.02 -11.70 2.88
CA PHE A 99 16.05 -11.54 3.95
C PHE A 99 15.39 -12.83 4.42
N HIS A 100 15.40 -13.91 3.62
CA HIS A 100 14.83 -15.18 4.04
C HIS A 100 15.65 -15.80 5.17
N ASP A 101 14.98 -16.19 6.25
CA ASP A 101 15.58 -16.90 7.39
C ASP A 101 15.56 -18.40 7.12
N ALA A 102 16.72 -18.97 6.80
CA ALA A 102 16.85 -20.39 6.50
C ALA A 102 16.78 -21.29 7.76
N GLU A 103 16.95 -20.70 8.96
CA GLU A 103 16.95 -21.44 10.23
C GLU A 103 15.54 -21.56 10.80
N HIS A 104 14.81 -20.42 10.90
CA HIS A 104 13.49 -20.38 11.52
C HIS A 104 12.35 -20.22 10.50
N GLY A 105 12.66 -19.93 9.24
CA GLY A 105 11.68 -19.59 8.21
C GLY A 105 11.20 -18.13 8.29
N GLY A 106 10.38 -17.72 7.32
CA GLY A 106 9.95 -16.33 7.19
C GLY A 106 11.07 -15.39 6.77
N TRP A 107 10.88 -14.08 6.99
CA TRP A 107 11.83 -13.07 6.54
C TRP A 107 12.21 -12.14 7.69
N PHE A 108 13.49 -11.74 7.72
CA PHE A 108 14.00 -10.72 8.63
C PHE A 108 13.41 -9.35 8.31
N TYR A 109 13.21 -8.53 9.33
CA TYR A 109 12.74 -7.15 9.15
C TYR A 109 13.72 -6.31 8.34
N SER A 110 15.04 -6.39 8.63
CA SER A 110 16.05 -5.63 7.91
C SER A 110 17.42 -6.30 7.89
N ILE A 111 18.23 -5.87 6.91
CA ILE A 111 19.63 -6.23 6.75
C ILE A 111 20.51 -4.97 6.83
N ASP A 112 21.80 -5.17 7.11
CA ASP A 112 22.82 -4.14 7.13
C ASP A 112 23.25 -3.74 5.68
N PRO A 113 24.07 -2.69 5.52
CA PRO A 113 24.60 -2.29 4.22
C PRO A 113 25.49 -3.33 3.52
N GLN A 114 25.90 -4.37 4.21
CA GLN A 114 26.68 -5.49 3.68
C GLN A 114 25.81 -6.70 3.29
N GLY A 115 24.48 -6.59 3.45
CA GLY A 115 23.53 -7.63 3.11
C GLY A 115 23.36 -8.73 4.18
N LYS A 116 23.82 -8.49 5.43
CA LYS A 116 23.66 -9.42 6.54
C LYS A 116 22.45 -9.06 7.40
N PRO A 117 21.76 -10.03 8.01
CA PRO A 117 20.65 -9.77 8.93
C PRO A 117 21.06 -8.78 10.03
N LEU A 118 20.29 -7.67 10.17
CA LEU A 118 20.50 -6.64 11.17
C LEU A 118 19.41 -6.68 12.25
N ASP A 119 18.16 -6.56 11.86
CA ASP A 119 17.01 -6.72 12.74
C ASP A 119 16.29 -8.01 12.30
N ARG A 120 16.38 -9.03 13.14
CA ARG A 120 15.96 -10.40 12.81
C ARG A 120 14.51 -10.68 13.21
N ARG A 121 13.82 -9.74 13.88
CA ARG A 121 12.41 -9.93 14.25
C ARG A 121 11.56 -10.26 13.04
N LYS A 122 10.47 -10.96 13.29
CA LYS A 122 9.43 -11.28 12.31
C LYS A 122 8.32 -10.25 12.43
N ASP A 123 8.09 -9.52 11.38
CA ASP A 123 7.15 -8.41 11.34
C ASP A 123 6.00 -8.71 10.37
N LEU A 124 4.76 -8.65 10.83
CA LEU A 124 3.58 -8.99 10.04
C LEU A 124 3.46 -8.09 8.81
N TYR A 125 3.75 -6.80 8.97
CA TYR A 125 3.72 -5.83 7.87
C TYR A 125 4.68 -6.22 6.73
N THR A 126 5.88 -6.66 7.09
CA THR A 126 6.87 -7.19 6.15
C THR A 126 6.34 -8.43 5.42
N HIS A 127 5.77 -9.39 6.15
CA HIS A 127 5.24 -10.62 5.55
C HIS A 127 4.04 -10.35 4.64
N ALA A 128 3.16 -9.42 5.02
CA ALA A 128 2.04 -8.98 4.18
C ALA A 128 2.56 -8.43 2.83
N PHE A 129 3.59 -7.56 2.84
CA PHE A 129 4.16 -7.05 1.59
C PHE A 129 4.90 -8.10 0.77
N ILE A 130 5.49 -9.12 1.39
CA ILE A 130 6.08 -10.25 0.65
C ILE A 130 4.99 -11.05 -0.05
N ILE A 131 3.87 -11.38 0.62
CA ILE A 131 2.72 -12.04 0.01
C ILE A 131 2.19 -11.21 -1.16
N PHE A 132 1.91 -9.92 -0.92
CA PHE A 132 1.39 -8.98 -1.91
C PHE A 132 2.29 -8.91 -3.16
N ALA A 133 3.58 -8.66 -2.96
CA ALA A 133 4.53 -8.52 -4.04
C ALA A 133 4.75 -9.82 -4.81
N CYS A 134 4.81 -10.98 -4.13
CA CYS A 134 4.93 -12.29 -4.78
C CYS A 134 3.69 -12.63 -5.61
N ALA A 135 2.48 -12.31 -5.14
CA ALA A 135 1.25 -12.50 -5.92
C ALA A 135 1.29 -11.71 -7.24
N HIS A 136 1.62 -10.43 -7.16
CA HIS A 136 1.74 -9.58 -8.35
C HIS A 136 2.89 -9.99 -9.29
N TYR A 137 4.05 -10.34 -8.72
CA TYR A 137 5.19 -10.80 -9.51
C TYR A 137 4.87 -12.13 -10.20
N TRP A 138 4.30 -13.09 -9.49
CA TRP A 138 3.89 -14.36 -10.07
C TRP A 138 2.87 -14.17 -11.21
N ALA A 139 1.85 -13.35 -11.00
CA ALA A 139 0.84 -13.06 -12.02
C ALA A 139 1.44 -12.55 -13.34
N LYS A 140 2.50 -11.74 -13.28
CA LYS A 140 3.14 -11.11 -14.44
C LYS A 140 4.31 -11.89 -15.00
N ALA A 141 5.16 -12.43 -14.14
CA ALA A 141 6.39 -13.12 -14.55
C ALA A 141 6.18 -14.61 -14.81
N GLN A 142 5.15 -15.23 -14.21
CA GLN A 142 4.87 -16.68 -14.25
C GLN A 142 6.05 -17.51 -13.73
N ASP A 143 6.77 -16.96 -12.71
CA ASP A 143 7.92 -17.62 -12.10
C ASP A 143 7.43 -18.65 -11.06
N PRO A 144 7.69 -19.97 -11.24
CA PRO A 144 7.24 -21.00 -10.28
C PRO A 144 7.82 -20.84 -8.90
N LEU A 145 9.02 -20.22 -8.75
CA LEU A 145 9.59 -19.95 -7.45
C LEU A 145 8.79 -18.88 -6.70
N ALA A 146 8.25 -17.88 -7.41
CA ALA A 146 7.40 -16.86 -6.79
C ALA A 146 6.11 -17.46 -6.21
N GLU A 147 5.51 -18.44 -6.89
CA GLU A 147 4.35 -19.18 -6.34
C GLU A 147 4.73 -19.95 -5.08
N SER A 148 5.88 -20.63 -5.10
CA SER A 148 6.36 -21.38 -3.93
C SER A 148 6.62 -20.45 -2.73
N VAL A 149 7.21 -19.29 -2.94
CA VAL A 149 7.47 -18.28 -1.90
C VAL A 149 6.15 -17.67 -1.39
N LEU A 150 5.19 -17.39 -2.27
CA LEU A 150 3.85 -16.95 -1.89
C LEU A 150 3.18 -17.95 -0.94
N ASN A 151 3.21 -19.24 -1.29
CA ASN A 151 2.65 -20.31 -0.45
C ASN A 151 3.36 -20.38 0.91
N ALA A 152 4.68 -20.32 0.93
CA ALA A 152 5.46 -20.33 2.17
C ALA A 152 5.12 -19.14 3.07
N ALA A 153 4.98 -17.93 2.49
CA ALA A 153 4.64 -16.74 3.25
C ALA A 153 3.22 -16.80 3.83
N LEU A 154 2.24 -17.28 3.06
CA LEU A 154 0.87 -17.50 3.54
C LEU A 154 0.83 -18.49 4.71
N ASN A 155 1.56 -19.61 4.60
CA ASN A 155 1.66 -20.61 5.67
C ASN A 155 2.30 -20.03 6.93
N VAL A 156 3.40 -19.29 6.79
CA VAL A 156 4.08 -18.62 7.91
C VAL A 156 3.11 -17.68 8.64
N VAL A 157 2.34 -16.86 7.90
CA VAL A 157 1.35 -15.96 8.53
C VAL A 157 0.29 -16.76 9.26
N ALA A 158 -0.28 -17.78 8.64
CA ALA A 158 -1.33 -18.60 9.25
C ALA A 158 -0.87 -19.39 10.48
N GLU A 159 0.36 -19.91 10.49
CA GLU A 159 0.86 -20.81 11.53
C GLU A 159 1.58 -20.09 12.68
N ARG A 160 2.19 -18.91 12.40
CA ARG A 160 3.09 -18.24 13.36
C ARG A 160 2.55 -16.93 13.91
N PHE A 161 1.86 -16.13 13.09
CA PHE A 161 1.37 -14.81 13.51
C PHE A 161 -0.03 -14.86 14.12
N ALA A 162 -0.83 -15.90 13.84
CA ALA A 162 -2.20 -15.99 14.33
C ALA A 162 -2.22 -15.95 15.87
N ASP A 163 -3.02 -15.03 16.42
CA ASP A 163 -3.29 -14.93 17.85
C ASP A 163 -4.48 -15.83 18.28
N ASN A 164 -4.73 -15.88 19.59
CA ASN A 164 -5.84 -16.68 20.14
C ASN A 164 -7.23 -16.03 19.94
N ASP A 165 -7.25 -14.77 19.51
CA ASP A 165 -8.47 -13.97 19.38
C ASP A 165 -8.94 -13.82 17.92
N GLY A 166 -8.30 -14.53 16.97
CA GLY A 166 -8.65 -14.54 15.54
C GLY A 166 -8.07 -13.37 14.75
N LEU A 167 -7.04 -12.72 15.28
CA LEU A 167 -6.21 -11.73 14.59
C LEU A 167 -4.77 -12.25 14.48
N TYR A 168 -3.82 -11.35 14.32
CA TYR A 168 -2.41 -11.69 14.13
C TYR A 168 -1.54 -10.75 14.97
N GLU A 169 -0.50 -11.31 15.58
CA GLU A 169 0.54 -10.51 16.25
C GLU A 169 1.24 -9.59 15.26
N ALA A 170 1.46 -8.33 15.65
CA ALA A 170 2.15 -7.39 14.77
C ALA A 170 3.63 -7.72 14.62
N GLN A 171 4.27 -8.20 15.69
CA GLN A 171 5.69 -8.53 15.72
C GLN A 171 5.98 -9.73 16.62
N LEU A 172 6.91 -10.56 16.16
CA LEU A 172 7.45 -11.72 16.89
C LEU A 172 8.98 -11.64 16.85
N ASP A 173 9.64 -12.30 17.78
CA ASP A 173 11.10 -12.43 17.76
C ASP A 173 11.56 -13.37 16.64
N GLU A 174 12.84 -13.48 16.42
CA GLU A 174 13.41 -14.30 15.34
C GLU A 174 13.00 -15.77 15.43
N ASP A 175 12.87 -16.31 16.65
CA ASP A 175 12.44 -17.69 16.93
C ASP A 175 10.91 -17.86 17.07
N TRP A 176 10.15 -16.84 16.66
CA TRP A 176 8.68 -16.77 16.76
C TRP A 176 8.13 -16.59 18.18
N SER A 177 8.93 -16.28 19.16
CA SER A 177 8.44 -15.95 20.49
C SER A 177 7.71 -14.60 20.48
N ILE A 178 6.67 -14.48 21.35
CA ILE A 178 5.78 -13.32 21.39
C ILE A 178 6.50 -12.14 22.04
N LEU A 179 6.55 -11.02 21.34
CA LEU A 179 7.08 -9.73 21.84
C LEU A 179 6.04 -8.90 22.62
N GLY A 180 4.76 -9.32 22.59
CA GLY A 180 3.68 -8.63 23.32
C GLY A 180 3.25 -7.30 22.72
N THR A 181 3.48 -7.10 21.42
CA THR A 181 3.01 -5.91 20.71
C THR A 181 1.50 -5.95 20.42
N GLY A 182 0.91 -7.15 20.38
CA GLY A 182 -0.48 -7.39 20.01
C GLY A 182 -0.80 -7.01 18.57
N PRO A 183 -2.07 -7.13 18.16
CA PRO A 183 -2.51 -6.74 16.83
C PRO A 183 -2.53 -5.21 16.68
N LEU A 184 -2.10 -4.72 15.49
CA LEU A 184 -2.15 -3.32 15.08
C LEU A 184 -2.87 -3.20 13.74
N GLN A 185 -3.64 -2.12 13.56
CA GLN A 185 -4.47 -1.88 12.39
C GLN A 185 -3.65 -1.91 11.08
N ASN A 186 -2.55 -1.19 11.01
CA ASN A 186 -1.79 -1.00 9.78
C ASN A 186 -1.22 -2.32 9.22
N PRO A 187 -0.52 -3.19 9.97
CA PRO A 187 -0.13 -4.52 9.48
C PRO A 187 -1.32 -5.39 9.03
N LEU A 188 -2.44 -5.32 9.74
CA LEU A 188 -3.64 -6.10 9.41
C LEU A 188 -4.34 -5.61 8.14
N MET A 189 -4.33 -4.31 7.87
CA MET A 189 -4.82 -3.74 6.63
C MET A 189 -4.04 -4.26 5.43
N HIS A 190 -2.72 -4.20 5.49
CA HIS A 190 -1.90 -4.72 4.40
C HIS A 190 -1.90 -6.24 4.28
N LEU A 191 -2.22 -6.96 5.36
CA LEU A 191 -2.52 -8.38 5.26
C LEU A 191 -3.82 -8.64 4.50
N ALA A 192 -4.87 -7.84 4.73
CA ALA A 192 -6.10 -7.92 3.94
C ALA A 192 -5.83 -7.62 2.46
N GLU A 193 -5.04 -6.60 2.16
CA GLU A 193 -4.60 -6.27 0.80
C GLU A 193 -3.81 -7.41 0.15
N ALA A 194 -2.92 -8.06 0.90
CA ALA A 194 -2.15 -9.21 0.43
C ALA A 194 -3.03 -10.44 0.15
N PHE A 195 -4.04 -10.69 0.97
CA PHE A 195 -5.03 -11.74 0.71
C PHE A 195 -5.85 -11.45 -0.54
N LEU A 196 -6.30 -10.21 -0.72
CA LEU A 196 -7.00 -9.78 -1.94
C LEU A 196 -6.11 -9.95 -3.18
N ALA A 197 -4.84 -9.57 -3.11
CA ALA A 197 -3.89 -9.79 -4.19
C ALA A 197 -3.72 -11.29 -4.53
N THR A 198 -3.65 -12.15 -3.51
CA THR A 198 -3.58 -13.61 -3.71
C THR A 198 -4.85 -14.13 -4.40
N LEU A 199 -6.02 -13.71 -3.95
CA LEU A 199 -7.31 -14.13 -4.51
C LEU A 199 -7.54 -13.63 -5.93
N SER A 200 -6.93 -12.50 -6.29
CA SER A 200 -6.99 -11.98 -7.66
C SER A 200 -6.22 -12.82 -8.68
N VAL A 201 -5.23 -13.59 -8.24
CA VAL A 201 -4.37 -14.38 -9.14
C VAL A 201 -4.70 -15.88 -9.12
N ARG A 202 -5.40 -16.35 -8.09
CA ARG A 202 -5.87 -17.74 -8.00
C ARG A 202 -7.05 -17.88 -7.03
N ALA A 203 -7.88 -18.90 -7.25
CA ALA A 203 -8.85 -19.33 -6.25
C ALA A 203 -8.13 -20.02 -5.09
N ASP A 204 -8.30 -19.51 -3.86
CA ASP A 204 -7.68 -20.04 -2.64
C ASP A 204 -8.68 -19.98 -1.48
N PRO A 205 -9.41 -21.09 -1.22
CA PRO A 205 -10.43 -21.11 -0.17
C PRO A 205 -9.88 -20.84 1.24
N ALA A 206 -8.63 -21.20 1.52
CA ALA A 206 -8.01 -20.94 2.82
C ALA A 206 -7.74 -19.43 3.01
N THR A 207 -7.19 -18.79 1.99
CA THR A 207 -6.97 -17.33 2.00
C THR A 207 -8.31 -16.57 2.05
N GLN A 208 -9.35 -17.05 1.34
CA GLN A 208 -10.69 -16.44 1.43
C GLN A 208 -11.27 -16.53 2.85
N ALA A 209 -11.17 -17.69 3.49
CA ALA A 209 -11.63 -17.88 4.86
C ALA A 209 -10.84 -17.00 5.85
N ALA A 210 -9.53 -16.86 5.66
CA ALA A 210 -8.69 -16.00 6.48
C ALA A 210 -9.06 -14.51 6.31
N LEU A 211 -9.32 -14.06 5.08
CA LEU A 211 -9.79 -12.70 4.79
C LEU A 211 -11.15 -12.43 5.44
N ASP A 212 -12.09 -13.35 5.31
CA ASP A 212 -13.42 -13.23 5.91
C ASP A 212 -13.35 -13.12 7.45
N ALA A 213 -12.52 -13.95 8.08
CA ALA A 213 -12.30 -13.87 9.53
C ALA A 213 -11.63 -12.53 9.92
N LEU A 214 -10.60 -12.13 9.19
CA LEU A 214 -9.87 -10.88 9.45
C LEU A 214 -10.80 -9.67 9.44
N VAL A 215 -11.63 -9.49 8.40
CA VAL A 215 -12.54 -8.33 8.32
C VAL A 215 -13.61 -8.32 9.43
N ILE A 216 -14.08 -9.49 9.87
CA ILE A 216 -14.99 -9.62 11.00
C ILE A 216 -14.32 -9.17 12.31
N HIS A 217 -13.09 -9.62 12.55
CA HIS A 217 -12.35 -9.27 13.77
C HIS A 217 -11.89 -7.81 13.76
N MET A 218 -11.51 -7.25 12.60
CA MET A 218 -11.20 -5.83 12.44
C MET A 218 -12.41 -4.96 12.81
N GLN A 219 -13.61 -5.29 12.29
CA GLN A 219 -14.84 -4.59 12.64
C GLN A 219 -15.06 -4.56 14.17
N ARG A 220 -14.89 -5.71 14.83
CA ARG A 220 -15.18 -5.85 16.27
C ARG A 220 -14.15 -5.20 17.19
N ARG A 221 -12.88 -5.21 16.78
CA ARG A 221 -11.74 -4.86 17.64
C ARG A 221 -11.20 -3.45 17.41
N PHE A 222 -11.43 -2.86 16.23
CA PHE A 222 -10.81 -1.59 15.85
C PHE A 222 -11.78 -0.49 15.47
N VAL A 223 -13.03 -0.83 15.09
CA VAL A 223 -13.97 0.16 14.56
C VAL A 223 -14.78 0.81 15.68
N ASP A 224 -14.70 2.14 15.78
CA ASP A 224 -15.65 2.92 16.55
C ASP A 224 -17.04 2.89 15.88
N THR A 225 -18.03 2.36 16.57
CA THR A 225 -19.35 2.12 15.98
C THR A 225 -20.14 3.41 15.67
N ALA A 226 -19.84 4.50 16.37
CA ALA A 226 -20.54 5.78 16.19
C ALA A 226 -20.10 6.50 14.92
N THR A 227 -18.80 6.53 14.65
CA THR A 227 -18.20 7.23 13.51
C THR A 227 -17.92 6.29 12.32
N GLY A 228 -17.76 5.00 12.59
CA GLY A 228 -17.26 4.01 11.63
C GLY A 228 -15.73 3.99 11.51
N VAL A 229 -15.02 4.89 12.20
CA VAL A 229 -13.56 5.05 12.10
C VAL A 229 -12.82 3.82 12.61
N MET A 230 -11.86 3.37 11.84
CA MET A 230 -10.88 2.36 12.20
C MET A 230 -9.75 3.00 13.00
N LEU A 231 -9.57 2.61 14.25
CA LEU A 231 -8.50 3.11 15.12
C LEU A 231 -7.18 2.33 14.88
N GLU A 232 -6.05 2.94 15.19
CA GLU A 232 -4.72 2.33 14.97
C GLU A 232 -4.41 1.19 15.94
N LYS A 233 -5.00 1.24 17.14
CA LYS A 233 -4.91 0.20 18.18
C LYS A 233 -6.31 -0.37 18.45
N PRO A 234 -6.42 -1.55 19.07
CA PRO A 234 -7.70 -2.09 19.49
C PRO A 234 -8.51 -1.11 20.35
N LEU A 235 -9.84 -1.22 20.26
CA LEU A 235 -10.77 -0.44 21.09
C LEU A 235 -10.44 -0.58 22.58
N GLY A 236 -10.50 0.54 23.31
CA GLY A 236 -10.14 0.60 24.73
C GLY A 236 -8.65 0.83 25.01
N ALA A 237 -7.78 0.82 24.00
CA ALA A 237 -6.38 1.19 24.18
C ALA A 237 -6.26 2.67 24.56
N VAL A 238 -5.36 2.94 25.52
CA VAL A 238 -5.06 4.31 25.97
C VAL A 238 -4.39 5.09 24.84
N ASP A 239 -4.73 6.37 24.73
CA ASP A 239 -4.18 7.27 23.70
C ASP A 239 -4.29 6.74 22.29
N ASN A 240 -5.45 6.17 21.95
CA ASN A 240 -5.74 5.70 20.60
C ASN A 240 -5.98 6.87 19.65
N TRP A 241 -5.76 6.65 18.36
CA TRP A 241 -5.91 7.64 17.29
C TRP A 241 -6.32 6.96 16.00
N TYR A 242 -6.56 7.75 14.96
CA TYR A 242 -6.68 7.27 13.59
C TYR A 242 -5.89 8.16 12.63
N GLU A 243 -5.47 7.57 11.52
CA GLU A 243 -4.90 8.28 10.39
C GLU A 243 -5.97 8.37 9.29
N PRO A 244 -6.37 9.57 8.83
CA PRO A 244 -7.33 9.71 7.74
C PRO A 244 -6.91 8.95 6.47
N GLY A 245 -5.61 8.92 6.15
CA GLY A 245 -5.06 8.16 5.04
C GLY A 245 -5.44 6.67 5.10
N HIS A 246 -5.36 6.05 6.27
CA HIS A 246 -5.77 4.64 6.46
C HIS A 246 -7.28 4.43 6.29
N GLN A 247 -8.14 5.42 6.65
CA GLN A 247 -9.57 5.33 6.41
C GLN A 247 -9.88 5.31 4.91
N PHE A 248 -9.15 6.13 4.13
CA PHE A 248 -9.29 6.18 2.67
C PHE A 248 -8.77 4.90 2.02
N GLU A 249 -7.66 4.36 2.50
CA GLU A 249 -7.09 3.10 2.01
C GLU A 249 -8.03 1.92 2.29
N TRP A 250 -8.53 1.75 3.52
CA TRP A 250 -9.54 0.75 3.84
C TRP A 250 -10.81 0.91 3.01
N PHE A 251 -11.30 2.14 2.85
CA PHE A 251 -12.47 2.39 2.01
C PHE A 251 -12.22 1.90 0.58
N PHE A 252 -11.06 2.23 0.00
CA PHE A 252 -10.71 1.77 -1.35
C PHE A 252 -10.68 0.24 -1.43
N LEU A 253 -9.99 -0.44 -0.53
CA LEU A 253 -9.86 -1.90 -0.53
C LEU A 253 -11.23 -2.59 -0.47
N LEU A 254 -12.13 -2.11 0.36
CA LEU A 254 -13.46 -2.71 0.54
C LEU A 254 -14.42 -2.40 -0.62
N GLN A 255 -14.37 -1.18 -1.15
CA GLN A 255 -15.24 -0.80 -2.26
C GLN A 255 -14.83 -1.43 -3.59
N SER A 256 -13.52 -1.64 -3.81
CA SER A 256 -13.00 -2.25 -5.03
C SER A 256 -13.04 -3.79 -5.03
N SER A 257 -13.34 -4.42 -3.89
CA SER A 257 -13.30 -5.88 -3.70
C SER A 257 -14.71 -6.47 -3.59
N PRO A 258 -15.27 -7.07 -4.66
CA PRO A 258 -16.60 -7.65 -4.65
C PRO A 258 -16.80 -8.71 -3.54
N GLU A 259 -15.73 -9.42 -3.16
CA GLU A 259 -15.71 -10.44 -2.11
C GLU A 259 -16.05 -9.88 -0.73
N LEU A 260 -15.85 -8.57 -0.54
CA LEU A 260 -16.08 -7.88 0.74
C LEU A 260 -17.36 -7.05 0.75
N HIS A 261 -18.09 -6.96 -0.37
CA HIS A 261 -19.33 -6.21 -0.43
C HIS A 261 -20.40 -6.81 0.52
N GLY A 262 -21.18 -5.94 1.19
CA GLY A 262 -22.21 -6.34 2.14
C GLY A 262 -21.69 -6.82 3.49
N ARG A 263 -20.40 -6.78 3.74
CA ARG A 263 -19.84 -6.98 5.08
C ARG A 263 -20.05 -5.72 5.93
N GLU A 264 -20.21 -5.90 7.25
CA GLU A 264 -20.38 -4.77 8.19
C GLU A 264 -19.21 -3.76 8.11
N LEU A 265 -17.99 -4.26 7.93
CA LEU A 265 -16.82 -3.41 7.77
C LEU A 265 -16.90 -2.51 6.52
N HIS A 266 -17.46 -3.01 5.42
CA HIS A 266 -17.70 -2.22 4.21
C HIS A 266 -18.61 -1.00 4.47
N GLU A 267 -19.70 -1.19 5.24
CA GLU A 267 -20.59 -0.10 5.62
C GLU A 267 -19.91 0.88 6.59
N SER A 268 -19.14 0.34 7.55
CA SER A 268 -18.38 1.16 8.50
C SER A 268 -17.35 2.05 7.80
N MET A 269 -16.59 1.51 6.86
CA MET A 269 -15.61 2.30 6.11
C MET A 269 -16.25 3.34 5.19
N THR A 270 -17.49 3.14 4.75
CA THR A 270 -18.25 4.18 4.05
C THR A 270 -18.56 5.37 4.96
N ARG A 271 -18.91 5.12 6.24
CA ARG A 271 -19.08 6.19 7.24
C ARG A 271 -17.73 6.82 7.62
N ALA A 272 -16.71 6.00 7.82
CA ALA A 272 -15.35 6.45 8.13
C ALA A 272 -14.77 7.38 7.07
N PHE A 273 -15.00 7.09 5.78
CA PHE A 273 -14.60 7.97 4.69
C PHE A 273 -15.19 9.38 4.88
N VAL A 274 -16.50 9.47 5.12
CA VAL A 274 -17.19 10.77 5.30
C VAL A 274 -16.66 11.49 6.54
N TYR A 275 -16.49 10.78 7.64
CA TYR A 275 -15.98 11.34 8.89
C TYR A 275 -14.53 11.83 8.73
N ALA A 276 -13.64 10.99 8.18
CA ALA A 276 -12.24 11.34 7.96
C ALA A 276 -12.07 12.50 6.96
N GLN A 277 -12.92 12.57 5.93
CA GLN A 277 -12.95 13.70 5.02
C GLN A 277 -13.34 15.00 5.74
N ALA A 278 -14.36 14.96 6.59
CA ALA A 278 -14.85 16.14 7.30
C ALA A 278 -13.88 16.65 8.38
N GLN A 279 -13.16 15.76 9.06
CA GLN A 279 -12.28 16.10 10.18
C GLN A 279 -10.81 16.23 9.77
N GLY A 280 -10.35 15.45 8.79
CA GLY A 280 -8.94 15.28 8.47
C GLY A 280 -8.51 15.84 7.12
N VAL A 281 -9.42 16.41 6.33
CA VAL A 281 -9.08 17.04 5.04
C VAL A 281 -9.34 18.55 5.15
N ASP A 282 -8.31 19.34 4.91
CA ASP A 282 -8.43 20.79 4.90
C ASP A 282 -9.30 21.25 3.73
N PRO A 283 -10.40 21.99 3.97
CA PRO A 283 -11.36 22.33 2.93
C PRO A 283 -10.82 23.32 1.88
N HIS A 284 -9.73 24.04 2.17
CA HIS A 284 -9.15 25.04 1.27
C HIS A 284 -8.04 24.45 0.40
N SER A 285 -7.12 23.70 1.01
CA SER A 285 -5.98 23.09 0.31
C SER A 285 -6.27 21.68 -0.20
N GLY A 286 -7.30 21.00 0.31
CA GLY A 286 -7.57 19.59 0.07
C GLY A 286 -6.57 18.64 0.72
N ALA A 287 -5.67 19.15 1.56
CA ALA A 287 -4.61 18.35 2.14
C ALA A 287 -5.09 17.47 3.30
N VAL A 288 -4.63 16.24 3.32
CA VAL A 288 -4.96 15.24 4.35
C VAL A 288 -3.99 15.36 5.52
N THR A 289 -4.52 15.55 6.71
CA THR A 289 -3.79 15.58 7.99
C THR A 289 -3.30 14.19 8.36
N ALA A 290 -2.11 14.08 8.98
CA ALA A 290 -1.52 12.78 9.30
C ALA A 290 -2.29 12.04 10.40
N MET A 291 -2.64 12.70 11.53
CA MET A 291 -3.13 12.00 12.70
C MET A 291 -4.16 12.82 13.49
N LEU A 292 -5.26 12.18 13.87
CA LEU A 292 -6.29 12.77 14.72
C LEU A 292 -6.68 11.84 15.88
N ALA A 293 -7.12 12.43 16.98
CA ALA A 293 -7.90 11.73 17.99
C ALA A 293 -9.34 11.51 17.48
N LEU A 294 -10.06 10.59 18.09
CA LEU A 294 -11.43 10.26 17.66
C LEU A 294 -12.42 11.44 17.79
N ASP A 295 -12.16 12.39 18.66
CA ASP A 295 -12.94 13.62 18.82
C ASP A 295 -12.64 14.70 17.75
N GLY A 296 -11.76 14.41 16.80
CA GLY A 296 -11.32 15.32 15.74
C GLY A 296 -10.12 16.21 16.12
N THR A 297 -9.60 16.11 17.34
CA THR A 297 -8.40 16.86 17.74
C THR A 297 -7.19 16.43 16.92
N VAL A 298 -6.55 17.38 16.24
CA VAL A 298 -5.34 17.12 15.45
C VAL A 298 -4.17 16.80 16.38
N ARG A 299 -3.55 15.64 16.20
CA ARG A 299 -2.34 15.20 16.92
C ARG A 299 -1.06 15.42 16.13
N ASP A 300 -1.13 15.23 14.82
CA ASP A 300 -0.05 15.52 13.87
C ASP A 300 -0.65 16.15 12.61
N ALA A 301 -0.32 17.41 12.39
CA ALA A 301 -0.83 18.20 11.26
C ALA A 301 -0.02 17.99 9.96
N THR A 302 1.07 17.25 10.00
CA THR A 302 1.91 16.94 8.85
C THR A 302 1.08 16.32 7.72
N GLN A 303 1.33 16.72 6.50
CA GLN A 303 0.66 16.22 5.31
C GLN A 303 1.62 15.32 4.56
N ARG A 304 1.35 14.02 4.55
CA ARG A 304 2.19 13.01 3.91
C ARG A 304 1.65 12.68 2.53
N ILE A 305 2.53 12.58 1.54
CA ILE A 305 2.14 12.31 0.14
C ILE A 305 1.33 11.03 -0.01
N TRP A 306 1.68 9.97 0.72
CA TRP A 306 0.97 8.69 0.63
C TRP A 306 -0.52 8.83 1.02
N ALA A 307 -0.83 9.58 2.09
CA ALA A 307 -2.21 9.79 2.53
C ALA A 307 -3.03 10.57 1.48
N GLN A 308 -2.39 11.49 0.75
CA GLN A 308 -3.03 12.20 -0.37
C GLN A 308 -3.32 11.24 -1.53
N ALA A 309 -2.38 10.34 -1.86
CA ALA A 309 -2.55 9.34 -2.90
C ALA A 309 -3.72 8.38 -2.57
N GLU A 310 -3.81 7.93 -1.30
CA GLU A 310 -4.94 7.11 -0.84
C GLU A 310 -6.28 7.85 -0.90
N TYR A 311 -6.29 9.13 -0.55
CA TYR A 311 -7.49 9.95 -0.66
C TYR A 311 -7.95 10.11 -2.12
N LEU A 312 -7.03 10.35 -3.05
CA LEU A 312 -7.34 10.46 -4.48
C LEU A 312 -8.00 9.19 -5.03
N ARG A 313 -7.39 8.02 -4.77
CA ARG A 313 -7.97 6.76 -5.28
C ARG A 313 -9.30 6.41 -4.62
N ALA A 314 -9.47 6.73 -3.35
CA ALA A 314 -10.74 6.54 -2.65
C ALA A 314 -11.84 7.46 -3.18
N MET A 315 -11.53 8.72 -3.48
CA MET A 315 -12.46 9.66 -4.10
C MET A 315 -12.97 9.16 -5.46
N ALA A 316 -12.14 8.52 -6.27
CA ALA A 316 -12.52 8.00 -7.58
C ALA A 316 -13.65 6.96 -7.51
N LEU A 317 -13.85 6.31 -6.36
CA LEU A 317 -14.95 5.37 -6.14
C LEU A 317 -16.26 6.03 -5.67
N ARG A 318 -16.24 7.35 -5.41
CA ARG A 318 -17.45 8.08 -4.96
C ARG A 318 -18.30 8.50 -6.15
N PRO A 319 -19.64 8.46 -6.03
CA PRO A 319 -20.52 9.02 -7.06
C PRO A 319 -20.28 10.53 -7.17
N ASP A 320 -20.43 11.07 -8.36
CA ASP A 320 -20.35 12.52 -8.67
C ASP A 320 -19.07 13.21 -8.17
N CYS A 321 -17.95 12.45 -8.12
CA CYS A 321 -16.69 12.94 -7.55
C CYS A 321 -15.86 13.78 -8.53
N GLU A 322 -16.18 13.84 -9.81
CA GLU A 322 -15.30 14.33 -10.87
C GLU A 322 -14.75 15.75 -10.63
N ALA A 323 -15.62 16.71 -10.34
CA ALA A 323 -15.18 18.09 -10.07
C ALA A 323 -14.33 18.21 -8.79
N ALA A 324 -14.62 17.41 -7.76
CA ALA A 324 -13.85 17.38 -6.53
C ALA A 324 -12.49 16.68 -6.77
N LEU A 325 -12.49 15.58 -7.52
CA LEU A 325 -11.28 14.84 -7.90
C LEU A 325 -10.35 15.69 -8.76
N THR A 326 -10.87 16.44 -9.74
CA THR A 326 -10.08 17.36 -10.57
C THR A 326 -9.36 18.40 -9.72
N ARG A 327 -10.06 19.04 -8.78
CA ARG A 327 -9.41 19.98 -7.83
C ARG A 327 -8.36 19.32 -6.97
N GLN A 328 -8.65 18.11 -6.47
CA GLN A 328 -7.72 17.37 -5.60
C GLN A 328 -6.46 16.92 -6.35
N LEU A 329 -6.58 16.50 -7.61
CA LEU A 329 -5.43 16.14 -8.45
C LEU A 329 -4.53 17.34 -8.71
N SER A 330 -5.12 18.51 -9.03
CA SER A 330 -4.36 19.75 -9.21
C SER A 330 -3.64 20.18 -7.92
N ALA A 331 -4.30 20.09 -6.77
CA ALA A 331 -3.69 20.40 -5.47
C ALA A 331 -2.56 19.43 -5.12
N PHE A 332 -2.75 18.14 -5.39
CA PHE A 332 -1.73 17.11 -5.19
C PHE A 332 -0.48 17.38 -6.04
N GLU A 333 -0.63 17.60 -7.35
CA GLU A 333 0.45 17.93 -8.26
C GLU A 333 1.26 19.12 -7.77
N GLN A 334 0.59 20.25 -7.52
CA GLN A 334 1.23 21.51 -7.13
C GLN A 334 1.95 21.44 -5.79
N ARG A 335 1.45 20.65 -4.86
CA ARG A 335 1.92 20.61 -3.48
C ARG A 335 3.03 19.58 -3.26
N PHE A 336 2.92 18.44 -3.92
CA PHE A 336 3.79 17.29 -3.64
C PHE A 336 4.76 16.95 -4.78
N LEU A 337 4.42 17.24 -6.03
CA LEU A 337 5.28 16.84 -7.15
C LEU A 337 6.18 17.98 -7.62
N HIS A 338 7.37 17.62 -8.07
CA HIS A 338 8.32 18.56 -8.69
C HIS A 338 9.15 17.85 -9.77
N ALA A 339 9.89 18.61 -10.57
CA ALA A 339 10.61 18.11 -11.76
C ALA A 339 11.62 16.99 -11.47
N ARG A 340 12.02 16.79 -10.21
CA ARG A 340 13.01 15.78 -9.81
C ARG A 340 12.44 14.68 -8.91
N GLY A 341 11.12 14.68 -8.63
CA GLY A 341 10.50 13.70 -7.77
C GLY A 341 9.32 14.26 -6.99
N TRP A 342 9.36 14.15 -5.67
CA TRP A 342 8.27 14.56 -4.81
C TRP A 342 8.75 15.06 -3.44
N ASN A 343 7.90 15.83 -2.77
CA ASN A 343 8.03 16.18 -1.35
C ASN A 343 7.32 15.10 -0.52
N GLU A 344 8.02 14.44 0.38
CA GLU A 344 7.44 13.37 1.21
C GLU A 344 6.46 13.91 2.25
N CYS A 345 6.82 15.05 2.89
CA CYS A 345 5.96 15.69 3.88
C CYS A 345 5.94 17.21 3.68
N VAL A 346 4.74 17.77 3.82
CA VAL A 346 4.49 19.21 3.76
C VAL A 346 3.69 19.64 5.00
N GLU A 347 4.04 20.79 5.57
CA GLU A 347 3.33 21.38 6.70
C GLU A 347 2.06 22.11 6.25
N PRO A 348 1.10 22.40 7.15
CA PRO A 348 -0.11 23.15 6.80
C PRO A 348 0.14 24.51 6.13
N ASP A 349 1.24 25.18 6.47
CA ASP A 349 1.66 26.46 5.88
C ASP A 349 2.30 26.31 4.49
N GLY A 350 2.44 25.10 3.98
CA GLY A 350 3.05 24.81 2.67
C GLY A 350 4.56 24.59 2.70
N ARG A 351 5.20 24.71 3.83
CA ARG A 351 6.64 24.45 4.00
C ARG A 351 6.92 22.94 3.86
N VAL A 352 7.87 22.57 3.03
CA VAL A 352 8.36 21.19 2.93
C VAL A 352 9.12 20.83 4.22
N SER A 353 8.62 19.88 4.98
CA SER A 353 9.28 19.38 6.20
C SER A 353 10.13 18.14 5.96
N ARG A 354 9.83 17.39 4.89
CA ARG A 354 10.61 16.24 4.47
C ARG A 354 10.68 16.17 2.95
N SER A 355 11.88 16.35 2.40
CA SER A 355 12.17 16.39 0.96
C SER A 355 12.91 15.13 0.45
N ASP A 356 13.35 14.24 1.33
CA ASP A 356 13.89 12.95 0.90
C ASP A 356 12.77 12.07 0.34
N MET A 357 13.13 11.25 -0.65
CA MET A 357 12.23 10.41 -1.42
C MET A 357 12.41 8.93 -1.02
N PRO A 358 11.58 8.39 -0.11
CA PRO A 358 11.66 7.00 0.31
C PRO A 358 11.30 6.01 -0.82
N SER A 359 11.96 4.86 -0.84
CA SER A 359 11.66 3.75 -1.76
C SER A 359 10.26 3.14 -1.58
N THR A 360 9.59 3.47 -0.47
CA THR A 360 8.25 2.99 -0.16
C THR A 360 7.13 3.79 -0.81
N THR A 361 7.36 5.07 -1.12
CA THR A 361 6.33 5.98 -1.65
C THR A 361 5.88 5.64 -3.08
N PRO A 362 6.74 5.16 -4.01
CA PRO A 362 6.30 4.77 -5.34
C PRO A 362 5.20 3.70 -5.38
N TYR A 363 5.11 2.84 -4.35
CA TYR A 363 3.99 1.90 -4.18
C TYR A 363 2.63 2.63 -4.11
N HIS A 364 2.51 3.64 -3.23
CA HIS A 364 1.27 4.41 -3.09
C HIS A 364 0.93 5.21 -4.34
N LEU A 365 1.95 5.75 -5.03
CA LEU A 365 1.73 6.44 -6.30
C LEU A 365 1.24 5.47 -7.38
N ALA A 366 1.86 4.28 -7.50
CA ALA A 366 1.47 3.27 -8.48
C ALA A 366 0.04 2.76 -8.22
N THR A 367 -0.30 2.40 -6.97
CA THR A 367 -1.65 1.93 -6.62
C THR A 367 -2.71 3.02 -6.82
N CYS A 368 -2.38 4.28 -6.51
CA CYS A 368 -3.24 5.42 -6.78
C CYS A 368 -3.51 5.58 -8.28
N TYR A 369 -2.48 5.56 -9.10
CA TYR A 369 -2.64 5.77 -10.55
C TYR A 369 -3.33 4.61 -11.25
N ILE A 370 -3.13 3.37 -10.77
CA ILE A 370 -3.92 2.20 -11.23
C ILE A 370 -5.40 2.41 -10.91
N GLY A 371 -5.74 2.77 -9.65
CA GLY A 371 -7.13 3.02 -9.25
C GLY A 371 -7.77 4.20 -9.97
N LEU A 372 -7.01 5.26 -10.28
CA LEU A 372 -7.48 6.40 -11.06
C LEU A 372 -7.68 6.06 -12.54
N ALA A 373 -6.84 5.22 -13.14
CA ALA A 373 -6.96 4.81 -14.52
C ALA A 373 -8.30 4.11 -14.77
N ASP A 374 -8.73 3.24 -13.86
CA ASP A 374 -10.03 2.56 -13.92
C ASP A 374 -11.21 3.56 -13.97
N PHE A 375 -11.08 4.66 -13.23
CA PHE A 375 -12.09 5.72 -13.22
C PHE A 375 -12.05 6.59 -14.50
N VAL A 376 -10.87 7.10 -14.87
CA VAL A 376 -10.70 8.09 -15.95
C VAL A 376 -10.91 7.47 -17.32
N GLU A 377 -10.49 6.23 -17.52
CA GLU A 377 -10.61 5.50 -18.79
C GLU A 377 -11.94 4.76 -18.95
N ASN A 378 -12.88 4.92 -17.99
CA ASN A 378 -14.15 4.16 -17.94
C ASN A 378 -13.96 2.64 -17.98
N ARG A 379 -12.79 2.14 -17.58
CA ARG A 379 -12.51 0.72 -17.47
C ARG A 379 -12.86 0.26 -16.06
N PHE A 380 -13.96 -0.45 -15.90
CA PHE A 380 -14.16 -1.32 -14.74
C PHE A 380 -13.23 -2.55 -14.90
N VAL A 381 -11.96 -2.34 -14.71
CA VAL A 381 -11.04 -3.42 -14.40
C VAL A 381 -10.90 -3.34 -12.89
N SER A 382 -11.32 -4.38 -12.19
CA SER A 382 -10.98 -4.56 -10.77
C SER A 382 -9.49 -4.22 -10.60
N ALA A 383 -9.11 -3.53 -9.53
CA ALA A 383 -7.69 -3.30 -9.22
C ALA A 383 -6.91 -4.64 -9.21
N PHE A 384 -7.65 -5.73 -9.21
CA PHE A 384 -7.23 -7.11 -9.32
C PHE A 384 -8.08 -7.77 -10.42
N PRO A 385 -7.58 -7.93 -11.66
CA PRO A 385 -8.32 -8.61 -12.71
C PRO A 385 -8.60 -10.08 -12.31
N PRO A 386 -9.80 -10.62 -12.63
CA PRO A 386 -10.08 -12.03 -12.38
C PRO A 386 -9.08 -12.92 -13.12
N PRO A 387 -8.75 -14.11 -12.60
CA PRO A 387 -7.86 -15.03 -13.26
C PRO A 387 -8.43 -15.34 -14.67
N THR A 388 -7.59 -15.20 -15.69
CA THR A 388 -7.92 -15.68 -17.03
C THR A 388 -8.15 -17.19 -16.93
N PRO A 389 -9.27 -17.74 -17.50
CA PRO A 389 -9.47 -19.18 -17.51
C PRO A 389 -8.25 -19.81 -18.20
N ALA A 390 -7.60 -20.75 -17.51
CA ALA A 390 -6.62 -21.60 -18.18
C ALA A 390 -7.34 -22.31 -19.33
N ASP A 391 -6.82 -22.13 -20.54
CA ASP A 391 -7.28 -22.88 -21.68
C ASP A 391 -7.17 -24.38 -21.37
N SER A 392 -8.33 -25.02 -21.36
CA SER A 392 -8.50 -26.46 -21.14
C SER A 392 -8.00 -27.29 -22.32
#